data_ba5525e286e2c91b352d8c29233179ca
#
_entry.id   ba5525e286e2c91b352d8c29233179ca
#
_cell.length_a   1.000
_cell.length_b   1.000
_cell.length_c   1.000
_cell.angle_alpha   90.00
_cell.angle_beta   90.00
_cell.angle_gamma   90.00
#
_symmetry.space_group_name_H-M   'P 1'
#
loop_
_entity.id
_entity.type
_entity.pdbx_description
1 polymer ?
#
loop_
_entity_poly.entity_id
_entity_poly.type
_entity_poly.pdbx_seq_one_letter_code
_entity_poly.pdbx_strand_id
1 'polypeptide(L)'
;MAAATTMCAAVAVLLVLTSTMAAAAGDGDGDGGGGGFDYKKALHSGLLYFEAQRSGHLPYNQRVRWRGHSGLADGLQQGVDLVGGYYDAGDNVKFGLPMAFTMTMLSWAAAEFWDEIAAAGERRHVLEAIKWGTDYLVKAHTAADELWAEVGDGDTDHYCWQRPEDMTTSRQAYKVDRDNPGSDVAGETAAALAAASIVFRRSNPRYSRLLLRHAEQLFDFGDRYRGKYDSSIGEVRAYYASVSGYGDELLWAALWLHRATGRRGYLDYAVAMADELGGVGWAVTEFSWDVKYAGLQILAAKVLMDGGDHPASHAATLEQYRSKAEHYLCACLGKNAAAGDNVNRTAGGMLFVRRWNNMQYVTNAAFLLTVYSRYLRDSGGDTIRCSGGAMATGDELAAMARAQADYVLGDNPAGVSYMVGYGRRFPRRVHHRGASMVSHRADGRFVGCVQGYDRWFRRGGANPNVVAGAIVGGPDHRDRFRDSRDNYMQTEACTYNTAPMVGVFAHLHAQKMAARTANNNADRSMIKRVD
;
A
#
# COMPACT_ATOMS: atom_id res chain seq x y z
N MET A 1 85.33 -31.19 8.83
CA MET A 1 84.96 -32.04 7.69
C MET A 1 83.63 -31.55 7.21
N ALA A 2 83.55 -31.23 5.95
CA ALA A 2 82.51 -30.39 5.30
C ALA A 2 81.13 -31.01 5.31
N ALA A 3 80.13 -30.19 5.63
CA ALA A 3 78.72 -30.48 5.39
C ALA A 3 78.19 -29.60 4.23
N ALA A 4 77.72 -30.27 3.20
CA ALA A 4 77.16 -29.62 2.03
C ALA A 4 75.73 -29.15 2.31
N THR A 5 75.46 -27.86 2.06
CA THR A 5 74.13 -27.20 2.10
C THR A 5 73.46 -27.32 0.72
N THR A 6 72.37 -28.03 0.67
CA THR A 6 71.48 -28.02 -0.55
C THR A 6 70.36 -27.06 -0.32
N MET A 7 70.35 -25.95 -1.07
CA MET A 7 69.21 -24.99 -1.14
C MET A 7 68.08 -25.55 -2.07
N CYS A 8 66.93 -25.82 -1.49
CA CYS A 8 65.70 -26.01 -2.26
C CYS A 8 65.00 -24.63 -2.43
N ALA A 9 64.97 -24.14 -3.65
CA ALA A 9 64.19 -22.96 -4.01
C ALA A 9 62.71 -23.36 -4.13
N ALA A 10 61.87 -22.90 -3.24
CA ALA A 10 60.41 -22.99 -3.34
C ALA A 10 59.89 -21.81 -4.19
N VAL A 11 59.43 -22.11 -5.38
CA VAL A 11 58.70 -21.17 -6.22
C VAL A 11 57.28 -21.06 -5.66
N ALA A 12 56.95 -19.97 -4.99
CA ALA A 12 55.60 -19.64 -4.60
C ALA A 12 54.88 -19.06 -5.80
N VAL A 13 54.00 -19.85 -6.41
CA VAL A 13 53.03 -19.35 -7.42
C VAL A 13 51.91 -18.64 -6.66
N LEU A 14 51.91 -17.31 -6.71
CA LEU A 14 50.84 -16.46 -6.19
C LEU A 14 49.69 -16.50 -7.20
N LEU A 15 48.72 -17.38 -7.01
CA LEU A 15 47.44 -17.35 -7.71
C LEU A 15 46.61 -16.16 -7.14
N VAL A 16 46.66 -15.03 -7.80
CA VAL A 16 45.75 -13.93 -7.57
C VAL A 16 44.39 -14.34 -8.19
N LEU A 17 43.52 -14.89 -7.37
CA LEU A 17 42.11 -15.02 -7.70
C LEU A 17 41.49 -13.63 -7.68
N THR A 18 41.47 -12.97 -8.82
CA THR A 18 40.58 -11.84 -9.08
C THR A 18 39.14 -12.36 -9.13
N SER A 19 38.44 -12.34 -8.01
CA SER A 19 37.00 -12.44 -7.98
C SER A 19 36.44 -11.22 -8.66
N THR A 20 36.12 -11.35 -9.95
CA THR A 20 35.26 -10.42 -10.66
C THR A 20 33.87 -10.52 -10.01
N MET A 21 33.59 -9.62 -9.06
CA MET A 21 32.22 -9.27 -8.75
C MET A 21 31.64 -8.74 -10.07
N ALA A 22 30.76 -9.52 -10.67
CA ALA A 22 29.86 -9.03 -11.70
C ALA A 22 28.96 -7.98 -11.00
N ALA A 23 29.42 -6.74 -11.03
CA ALA A 23 28.54 -5.61 -10.87
C ALA A 23 27.53 -5.75 -12.00
N ALA A 24 26.26 -5.97 -11.65
CA ALA A 24 25.17 -5.81 -12.59
C ALA A 24 25.37 -4.42 -13.22
N ALA A 25 25.72 -4.42 -14.49
CA ALA A 25 25.79 -3.23 -15.30
C ALA A 25 24.38 -2.63 -15.24
N GLY A 26 24.23 -1.59 -14.42
CA GLY A 26 23.10 -0.71 -14.53
C GLY A 26 23.19 -0.08 -15.92
N ASP A 27 22.22 -0.40 -16.76
CA ASP A 27 22.01 0.34 -17.99
C ASP A 27 22.04 1.81 -17.64
N GLY A 28 23.03 2.49 -18.18
CA GLY A 28 23.14 3.94 -18.11
C GLY A 28 22.02 4.52 -18.96
N ASP A 29 20.86 4.75 -18.36
CA ASP A 29 19.88 5.68 -18.90
C ASP A 29 20.52 7.07 -18.86
N GLY A 30 21.16 7.40 -19.97
CA GLY A 30 21.40 8.76 -20.36
C GLY A 30 20.04 9.44 -20.49
N ASP A 31 19.75 10.36 -19.55
CA ASP A 31 18.60 11.25 -19.61
C ASP A 31 18.78 12.19 -20.82
N GLY A 32 18.36 11.70 -21.98
CA GLY A 32 18.22 12.45 -23.22
C GLY A 32 16.84 13.10 -23.28
N GLY A 33 16.73 14.35 -22.82
CA GLY A 33 15.73 15.32 -23.26
C GLY A 33 14.25 14.94 -23.19
N GLY A 34 13.59 15.29 -22.09
CA GLY A 34 12.15 15.23 -21.96
C GLY A 34 11.70 15.00 -20.50
N GLY A 35 11.72 16.06 -19.70
CA GLY A 35 11.55 16.04 -18.25
C GLY A 35 10.38 15.26 -17.72
N GLY A 36 10.62 14.42 -16.72
CA GLY A 36 9.60 13.75 -15.92
C GLY A 36 10.02 12.36 -15.46
N PHE A 37 9.50 11.94 -14.33
CA PHE A 37 9.82 10.66 -13.70
C PHE A 37 9.45 9.44 -14.57
N ASP A 38 10.13 8.31 -14.34
CA ASP A 38 9.77 7.02 -14.93
C ASP A 38 8.74 6.30 -14.04
N TYR A 39 7.47 6.63 -14.27
CA TYR A 39 6.37 6.05 -13.52
C TYR A 39 6.20 4.54 -13.76
N LYS A 40 6.61 4.01 -14.93
CA LYS A 40 6.63 2.57 -15.18
C LYS A 40 7.61 1.85 -14.25
N LYS A 41 8.81 2.40 -14.10
CA LYS A 41 9.82 1.88 -13.16
C LYS A 41 9.32 1.98 -11.71
N ALA A 42 8.65 3.08 -11.35
CA ALA A 42 8.07 3.25 -10.01
C ALA A 42 6.98 2.20 -9.74
N LEU A 43 6.06 1.98 -10.68
CA LEU A 43 5.04 0.93 -10.62
C LEU A 43 5.67 -0.46 -10.44
N HIS A 44 6.63 -0.82 -11.31
CA HIS A 44 7.34 -2.09 -11.23
C HIS A 44 8.00 -2.29 -9.86
N SER A 45 8.70 -1.26 -9.37
CA SER A 45 9.37 -1.31 -8.05
C SER A 45 8.37 -1.46 -6.92
N GLY A 46 7.23 -0.74 -6.95
CA GLY A 46 6.18 -0.86 -5.93
C GLY A 46 5.66 -2.29 -5.80
N LEU A 47 5.54 -3.01 -6.91
CA LEU A 47 5.13 -4.42 -6.90
C LEU A 47 6.21 -5.36 -6.37
N LEU A 48 7.49 -5.02 -6.48
CA LEU A 48 8.58 -5.77 -5.81
C LEU A 48 8.51 -5.65 -4.29
N TYR A 49 8.03 -4.53 -3.76
CA TYR A 49 7.87 -4.37 -2.32
C TYR A 49 6.92 -5.43 -1.73
N PHE A 50 5.79 -5.69 -2.39
CA PHE A 50 4.87 -6.74 -1.94
C PHE A 50 5.54 -8.12 -1.95
N GLU A 51 6.41 -8.42 -2.90
CA GLU A 51 7.18 -9.67 -2.87
C GLU A 51 8.18 -9.71 -1.71
N ALA A 52 8.75 -8.57 -1.32
CA ALA A 52 9.64 -8.48 -0.17
C ALA A 52 8.92 -8.73 1.16
N GLN A 53 7.62 -8.37 1.24
CA GLN A 53 6.80 -8.50 2.45
C GLN A 53 6.09 -9.85 2.60
N ARG A 54 6.18 -10.75 1.63
CA ARG A 54 5.54 -12.07 1.69
C ARG A 54 6.01 -12.89 2.90
N SER A 55 5.06 -13.46 3.63
CA SER A 55 5.22 -14.53 4.62
C SER A 55 4.84 -15.88 3.98
N GLY A 56 5.30 -16.99 4.54
CA GLY A 56 4.96 -18.35 4.10
C GLY A 56 5.97 -18.96 3.13
N HIS A 57 5.50 -19.95 2.37
CA HIS A 57 6.26 -20.60 1.30
C HIS A 57 6.33 -19.72 0.07
N LEU A 58 7.47 -19.07 -0.17
CA LEU A 58 7.64 -18.19 -1.32
C LEU A 58 7.56 -18.98 -2.63
N PRO A 59 6.92 -18.42 -3.68
CA PRO A 59 6.79 -19.09 -4.98
C PRO A 59 8.14 -19.16 -5.72
N TYR A 60 8.26 -20.12 -6.66
CA TYR A 60 9.49 -20.31 -7.44
C TYR A 60 9.88 -19.08 -8.29
N ASN A 61 8.89 -18.28 -8.69
CA ASN A 61 9.06 -17.06 -9.48
C ASN A 61 9.29 -15.79 -8.63
N GLN A 62 9.57 -15.92 -7.33
CA GLN A 62 9.93 -14.81 -6.44
C GLN A 62 11.09 -13.99 -7.01
N ARG A 63 10.85 -12.71 -7.30
CA ARG A 63 11.84 -11.80 -7.88
C ARG A 63 12.80 -11.23 -6.83
N VAL A 64 12.32 -11.02 -5.60
CA VAL A 64 13.11 -10.53 -4.47
C VAL A 64 13.97 -11.67 -3.92
N ARG A 65 15.22 -11.76 -4.40
CA ARG A 65 16.13 -12.90 -4.18
C ARG A 65 16.70 -13.01 -2.78
N TRP A 66 16.70 -11.94 -2.02
CA TRP A 66 17.23 -11.95 -0.66
C TRP A 66 16.24 -12.48 0.39
N ARG A 67 14.96 -12.71 0.04
CA ARG A 67 13.96 -13.33 0.90
C ARG A 67 13.96 -14.86 0.78
N GLY A 68 13.65 -15.51 1.91
CA GLY A 68 13.42 -16.95 2.05
C GLY A 68 12.02 -17.26 2.59
N HIS A 69 11.74 -18.55 2.78
CA HIS A 69 10.50 -18.99 3.47
C HIS A 69 10.53 -18.57 4.93
N SER A 70 9.38 -18.17 5.48
CA SER A 70 9.26 -17.70 6.86
C SER A 70 7.82 -17.83 7.37
N GLY A 71 7.59 -17.82 8.68
CA GLY A 71 6.26 -17.95 9.27
C GLY A 71 5.55 -19.25 8.88
N LEU A 72 6.29 -20.36 8.74
CA LEU A 72 5.78 -21.64 8.25
C LEU A 72 4.93 -22.40 9.28
N ALA A 73 4.96 -21.98 10.54
CA ALA A 73 4.19 -22.54 11.63
C ALA A 73 3.06 -21.61 12.12
N ASP A 74 2.77 -20.56 11.35
CA ASP A 74 1.74 -19.58 11.71
C ASP A 74 0.36 -20.26 11.78
N GLY A 75 -0.30 -20.11 12.93
CA GLY A 75 -1.59 -20.73 13.24
C GLY A 75 -1.52 -22.16 13.79
N LEU A 76 -0.36 -22.82 13.75
CA LEU A 76 -0.23 -24.22 14.18
C LEU A 76 -0.64 -24.43 15.65
N GLN A 77 -0.28 -23.50 16.54
CA GLN A 77 -0.65 -23.57 17.96
C GLN A 77 -2.17 -23.46 18.19
N GLN A 78 -2.88 -22.80 17.29
CA GLN A 78 -4.33 -22.64 17.33
C GLN A 78 -5.08 -23.68 16.50
N GLY A 79 -4.36 -24.60 15.84
CA GLY A 79 -4.95 -25.65 14.99
C GLY A 79 -5.51 -25.12 13.66
N VAL A 80 -5.03 -23.99 13.17
CA VAL A 80 -5.46 -23.36 11.91
C VAL A 80 -4.27 -23.11 10.96
N ASP A 81 -4.53 -23.05 9.65
CA ASP A 81 -3.51 -22.69 8.66
C ASP A 81 -3.53 -21.18 8.40
N LEU A 82 -2.57 -20.47 9.00
CA LEU A 82 -2.34 -19.04 8.78
C LEU A 82 -1.00 -18.78 8.08
N VAL A 83 -0.45 -19.76 7.39
CA VAL A 83 0.76 -19.62 6.58
C VAL A 83 0.46 -18.82 5.32
N GLY A 84 1.24 -17.78 5.04
CA GLY A 84 1.05 -16.86 3.92
C GLY A 84 0.78 -15.42 4.36
N GLY A 85 0.21 -14.61 3.47
CA GLY A 85 -0.04 -13.20 3.72
C GLY A 85 1.22 -12.33 3.69
N TYR A 86 1.11 -11.15 4.25
CA TYR A 86 2.17 -10.17 4.28
C TYR A 86 2.56 -9.80 5.71
N TYR A 87 3.84 -9.60 5.94
CA TYR A 87 4.29 -8.78 7.08
C TYR A 87 3.91 -7.34 6.81
N ASP A 88 3.54 -6.61 7.86
CA ASP A 88 2.94 -5.29 7.74
C ASP A 88 3.93 -4.23 7.25
N ALA A 89 5.05 -4.10 7.95
CA ALA A 89 6.00 -3.00 7.75
C ALA A 89 7.46 -3.49 7.82
N GLY A 90 8.26 -2.94 8.75
CA GLY A 90 9.62 -3.38 9.02
C GLY A 90 9.71 -4.55 9.99
N ASP A 91 8.62 -4.92 10.60
CA ASP A 91 8.43 -6.01 11.55
C ASP A 91 8.10 -7.36 10.88
N ASN A 92 7.82 -8.38 11.70
CA ASN A 92 7.43 -9.71 11.27
C ASN A 92 6.02 -10.10 11.78
N VAL A 93 5.19 -9.11 12.12
CA VAL A 93 3.79 -9.32 12.53
C VAL A 93 2.88 -9.24 11.30
N LYS A 94 1.77 -9.97 11.34
CA LYS A 94 0.69 -9.88 10.36
C LYS A 94 -0.52 -9.24 11.03
N PHE A 95 -0.70 -7.93 10.83
CA PHE A 95 -1.86 -7.18 11.28
C PHE A 95 -2.96 -7.23 10.23
N GLY A 96 -4.11 -7.83 10.56
CA GLY A 96 -5.20 -8.09 9.61
C GLY A 96 -5.85 -6.82 9.08
N LEU A 97 -6.10 -5.82 9.92
CA LEU A 97 -6.78 -4.57 9.52
C LEU A 97 -5.99 -3.79 8.45
N PRO A 98 -4.71 -3.41 8.65
CA PRO A 98 -3.94 -2.71 7.61
C PRO A 98 -3.61 -3.61 6.41
N MET A 99 -3.48 -4.93 6.58
CA MET A 99 -3.31 -5.85 5.44
C MET A 99 -4.57 -5.88 4.56
N ALA A 100 -5.75 -5.97 5.15
CA ALA A 100 -7.02 -5.94 4.42
C ALA A 100 -7.17 -4.60 3.67
N PHE A 101 -6.90 -3.46 4.32
CA PHE A 101 -6.88 -2.15 3.66
C PHE A 101 -5.90 -2.10 2.49
N THR A 102 -4.70 -2.66 2.65
CA THR A 102 -3.72 -2.79 1.55
C THR A 102 -4.31 -3.56 0.37
N MET A 103 -5.03 -4.66 0.62
CA MET A 103 -5.68 -5.45 -0.43
C MET A 103 -6.83 -4.71 -1.08
N THR A 104 -7.61 -3.93 -0.31
CA THR A 104 -8.66 -3.06 -0.85
C THR A 104 -8.06 -2.03 -1.81
N MET A 105 -7.00 -1.35 -1.41
CA MET A 105 -6.35 -0.31 -2.22
C MET A 105 -5.70 -0.86 -3.49
N LEU A 106 -5.01 -2.01 -3.43
CA LEU A 106 -4.48 -2.69 -4.62
C LEU A 106 -5.60 -3.13 -5.57
N SER A 107 -6.70 -3.65 -5.01
CA SER A 107 -7.84 -4.11 -5.80
C SER A 107 -8.59 -2.94 -6.43
N TRP A 108 -8.73 -1.83 -5.71
CA TRP A 108 -9.31 -0.60 -6.25
C TRP A 108 -8.45 -0.04 -7.38
N ALA A 109 -7.13 0.04 -7.17
CA ALA A 109 -6.19 0.42 -8.22
C ALA A 109 -6.32 -0.46 -9.48
N ALA A 110 -6.41 -1.77 -9.30
CA ALA A 110 -6.58 -2.70 -10.41
C ALA A 110 -7.95 -2.58 -11.09
N ALA A 111 -9.02 -2.31 -10.33
CA ALA A 111 -10.36 -2.13 -10.89
C ALA A 111 -10.50 -0.86 -11.73
N GLU A 112 -9.83 0.25 -11.32
CA GLU A 112 -9.90 1.53 -12.02
C GLU A 112 -8.88 1.66 -13.17
N PHE A 113 -7.66 1.14 -13.01
CA PHE A 113 -6.54 1.39 -13.91
C PHE A 113 -6.03 0.12 -14.59
N TRP A 114 -6.94 -0.82 -14.86
CA TRP A 114 -6.59 -2.13 -15.44
C TRP A 114 -5.83 -2.06 -16.76
N ASP A 115 -6.28 -1.20 -17.67
CA ASP A 115 -5.69 -1.07 -19.00
C ASP A 115 -4.33 -0.35 -18.94
N GLU A 116 -4.19 0.64 -18.05
CA GLU A 116 -2.93 1.34 -17.78
C GLU A 116 -1.89 0.40 -17.15
N ILE A 117 -2.30 -0.42 -16.18
CA ILE A 117 -1.46 -1.47 -15.58
C ILE A 117 -1.03 -2.49 -16.64
N ALA A 118 -1.96 -2.87 -17.52
CA ALA A 118 -1.67 -3.78 -18.61
C ALA A 118 -0.69 -3.20 -19.64
N ALA A 119 -0.86 -1.93 -20.00
CA ALA A 119 0.03 -1.20 -20.90
C ALA A 119 1.45 -1.04 -20.32
N ALA A 120 1.57 -0.93 -19.00
CA ALA A 120 2.84 -0.95 -18.31
C ALA A 120 3.48 -2.34 -18.23
N GLY A 121 2.75 -3.43 -18.56
CA GLY A 121 3.22 -4.82 -18.50
C GLY A 121 3.12 -5.47 -17.12
N GLU A 122 2.41 -4.85 -16.16
CA GLU A 122 2.41 -5.26 -14.75
C GLU A 122 1.15 -6.02 -14.31
N ARG A 123 0.23 -6.35 -15.25
CA ARG A 123 -1.03 -7.05 -14.94
C ARG A 123 -0.83 -8.32 -14.11
N ARG A 124 0.14 -9.14 -14.48
CA ARG A 124 0.43 -10.39 -13.78
C ARG A 124 0.88 -10.14 -12.35
N HIS A 125 1.78 -9.21 -12.13
CA HIS A 125 2.34 -8.94 -10.81
C HIS A 125 1.33 -8.32 -9.85
N VAL A 126 0.43 -7.46 -10.35
CA VAL A 126 -0.69 -6.95 -9.55
C VAL A 126 -1.65 -8.08 -9.15
N LEU A 127 -2.01 -8.96 -10.08
CA LEU A 127 -2.85 -10.13 -9.75
C LEU A 127 -2.19 -11.05 -8.72
N GLU A 128 -0.88 -11.32 -8.86
CA GLU A 128 -0.12 -12.13 -7.90
C GLU A 128 -0.07 -11.47 -6.52
N ALA A 129 0.10 -10.15 -6.45
CA ALA A 129 0.12 -9.41 -5.19
C ALA A 129 -1.26 -9.44 -4.49
N ILE A 130 -2.34 -9.14 -5.21
CA ILE A 130 -3.70 -9.20 -4.66
C ILE A 130 -4.02 -10.63 -4.22
N LYS A 131 -3.72 -11.63 -5.05
CA LYS A 131 -4.02 -13.03 -4.75
C LYS A 131 -3.28 -13.51 -3.50
N TRP A 132 -2.02 -13.14 -3.31
CA TRP A 132 -1.23 -13.53 -2.14
C TRP A 132 -1.87 -13.09 -0.83
N GLY A 133 -2.31 -11.84 -0.74
CA GLY A 133 -2.99 -11.32 0.44
C GLY A 133 -4.39 -11.88 0.61
N THR A 134 -5.16 -11.97 -0.48
CA THR A 134 -6.55 -12.47 -0.39
C THR A 134 -6.63 -13.97 -0.13
N ASP A 135 -5.67 -14.78 -0.58
CA ASP A 135 -5.56 -16.19 -0.18
C ASP A 135 -5.38 -16.33 1.34
N TYR A 136 -4.57 -15.45 1.94
CA TYR A 136 -4.39 -15.41 3.38
C TYR A 136 -5.66 -14.96 4.11
N LEU A 137 -6.33 -13.90 3.65
CA LEU A 137 -7.57 -13.41 4.26
C LEU A 137 -8.69 -14.48 4.23
N VAL A 138 -8.76 -15.27 3.15
CA VAL A 138 -9.67 -16.44 3.05
C VAL A 138 -9.33 -17.51 4.07
N LYS A 139 -8.04 -17.81 4.30
CA LYS A 139 -7.60 -18.75 5.34
C LYS A 139 -7.89 -18.23 6.76
N ALA A 140 -7.71 -16.92 6.97
CA ALA A 140 -7.97 -16.28 8.24
C ALA A 140 -9.46 -16.28 8.63
N HIS A 141 -10.36 -16.32 7.66
CA HIS A 141 -11.80 -16.42 7.85
C HIS A 141 -12.23 -17.91 7.90
N THR A 142 -12.08 -18.52 9.07
CA THR A 142 -12.24 -19.97 9.30
C THR A 142 -13.68 -20.43 9.48
N ALA A 143 -14.58 -19.53 9.92
CA ALA A 143 -16.02 -19.78 10.05
C ALA A 143 -16.79 -18.49 9.75
N ALA A 144 -18.10 -18.59 9.52
CA ALA A 144 -18.94 -17.45 9.13
C ALA A 144 -18.84 -16.25 10.09
N ASP A 145 -18.66 -16.51 11.38
CA ASP A 145 -18.56 -15.49 12.43
C ASP A 145 -17.22 -15.61 13.19
N GLU A 146 -16.11 -15.92 12.49
CA GLU A 146 -14.78 -16.02 13.08
C GLU A 146 -13.71 -15.57 12.09
N LEU A 147 -12.89 -14.61 12.50
CA LEU A 147 -11.77 -14.06 11.70
C LEU A 147 -10.50 -13.94 12.55
N TRP A 148 -9.41 -14.56 12.10
CA TRP A 148 -8.08 -14.39 12.69
C TRP A 148 -7.50 -13.05 12.23
N ALA A 149 -7.39 -12.11 13.18
CA ALA A 149 -7.09 -10.70 12.91
C ALA A 149 -5.61 -10.34 13.05
N GLU A 150 -4.82 -11.14 13.77
CA GLU A 150 -3.39 -10.90 13.98
C GLU A 150 -2.63 -12.22 14.10
N VAL A 151 -1.39 -12.24 13.61
CA VAL A 151 -0.42 -13.33 13.82
C VAL A 151 0.93 -12.75 14.17
N GLY A 152 1.44 -13.15 15.33
CA GLY A 152 2.62 -12.59 15.98
C GLY A 152 2.20 -11.62 17.07
N ASP A 153 2.99 -11.56 18.11
CA ASP A 153 2.82 -10.63 19.22
C ASP A 153 3.71 -9.41 18.97
N GLY A 154 3.09 -8.23 18.87
CA GLY A 154 3.78 -6.99 18.54
C GLY A 154 4.89 -6.64 19.52
N ASP A 155 4.66 -6.81 20.82
CA ASP A 155 5.63 -6.47 21.85
C ASP A 155 6.87 -7.36 21.75
N THR A 156 6.70 -8.67 21.66
CA THR A 156 7.84 -9.61 21.54
C THR A 156 8.59 -9.42 20.23
N ASP A 157 7.89 -9.11 19.14
CA ASP A 157 8.53 -8.82 17.86
C ASP A 157 9.36 -7.52 17.91
N HIS A 158 8.83 -6.46 18.52
CA HIS A 158 9.51 -5.18 18.60
C HIS A 158 10.71 -5.18 19.55
N TYR A 159 10.73 -6.07 20.55
CA TYR A 159 11.92 -6.32 21.38
C TYR A 159 12.98 -7.20 20.71
N CYS A 160 12.73 -7.70 19.49
CA CYS A 160 13.61 -8.58 18.77
C CYS A 160 14.00 -7.99 17.41
N TRP A 161 15.26 -8.10 17.03
CA TRP A 161 15.72 -7.69 15.71
C TRP A 161 16.25 -8.91 14.95
N GLN A 162 15.33 -9.62 14.29
CA GLN A 162 15.64 -10.84 13.52
C GLN A 162 15.09 -10.72 12.10
N ARG A 163 15.80 -11.34 11.15
CA ARG A 163 15.22 -11.53 9.81
C ARG A 163 14.06 -12.55 9.88
N PRO A 164 13.08 -12.45 9.00
CA PRO A 164 11.87 -13.30 9.06
C PRO A 164 12.20 -14.81 8.98
N GLU A 165 13.26 -15.18 8.30
CA GLU A 165 13.70 -16.57 8.13
C GLU A 165 14.23 -17.22 9.43
N ASP A 166 14.69 -16.40 10.38
CA ASP A 166 15.25 -16.85 11.68
C ASP A 166 14.32 -16.57 12.86
N MET A 167 13.14 -16.07 12.61
CA MET A 167 12.20 -15.55 13.61
C MET A 167 11.89 -16.58 14.70
N THR A 168 12.12 -16.17 15.97
CA THR A 168 11.84 -16.94 17.18
C THR A 168 10.87 -16.24 18.14
N THR A 169 10.34 -15.09 17.75
CA THR A 169 9.32 -14.37 18.52
C THR A 169 8.00 -15.13 18.52
N SER A 170 7.09 -14.78 19.43
CA SER A 170 5.78 -15.40 19.51
C SER A 170 5.04 -15.34 18.18
N ARG A 171 4.47 -16.46 17.77
CA ARG A 171 3.58 -16.56 16.62
C ARG A 171 2.15 -16.84 17.07
N GLN A 172 1.80 -16.37 18.28
CA GLN A 172 0.43 -16.38 18.77
C GLN A 172 -0.48 -15.73 17.72
N ALA A 173 -1.62 -16.36 17.46
CA ALA A 173 -2.64 -15.79 16.60
C ALA A 173 -3.86 -15.38 17.44
N TYR A 174 -4.47 -14.27 17.06
CA TYR A 174 -5.59 -13.64 17.76
C TYR A 174 -6.77 -13.52 16.80
N LYS A 175 -7.96 -13.80 17.30
CA LYS A 175 -9.19 -13.79 16.50
C LYS A 175 -10.27 -12.89 17.09
N VAL A 176 -11.18 -12.49 16.24
CA VAL A 176 -12.49 -11.94 16.59
C VAL A 176 -13.57 -12.96 16.27
N ASP A 177 -14.60 -13.00 17.11
CA ASP A 177 -15.75 -13.90 16.99
C ASP A 177 -17.01 -13.25 17.60
N ARG A 178 -18.09 -14.03 17.77
CA ARG A 178 -19.35 -13.52 18.33
C ARG A 178 -19.21 -12.93 19.73
N ASP A 179 -18.35 -13.53 20.55
CA ASP A 179 -18.16 -13.15 21.94
C ASP A 179 -17.09 -12.05 22.09
N ASN A 180 -16.21 -11.95 21.12
CA ASN A 180 -15.11 -10.99 21.02
C ASN A 180 -15.18 -10.29 19.67
N PRO A 181 -16.10 -9.32 19.48
CA PRO A 181 -16.38 -8.73 18.18
C PRO A 181 -15.24 -7.87 17.63
N GLY A 182 -15.26 -7.68 16.30
CA GLY A 182 -14.29 -6.82 15.57
C GLY A 182 -14.88 -6.40 14.24
N SER A 183 -15.88 -5.52 14.29
CA SER A 183 -16.61 -5.05 13.11
C SER A 183 -15.74 -4.26 12.14
N ASP A 184 -14.73 -3.55 12.65
CA ASP A 184 -13.72 -2.84 11.90
C ASP A 184 -12.90 -3.79 11.02
N VAL A 185 -12.20 -4.76 11.61
CA VAL A 185 -11.38 -5.71 10.84
C VAL A 185 -12.22 -6.63 9.96
N ALA A 186 -13.43 -7.01 10.39
CA ALA A 186 -14.35 -7.81 9.59
C ALA A 186 -14.88 -7.01 8.38
N GLY A 187 -15.28 -5.75 8.59
CA GLY A 187 -15.74 -4.84 7.54
C GLY A 187 -14.64 -4.54 6.51
N GLU A 188 -13.42 -4.20 6.96
CA GLU A 188 -12.32 -3.97 6.02
C GLU A 188 -11.94 -5.24 5.25
N THR A 189 -11.93 -6.41 5.92
CA THR A 189 -11.67 -7.68 5.22
C THR A 189 -12.76 -8.00 4.19
N ALA A 190 -14.03 -7.72 4.52
CA ALA A 190 -15.14 -7.84 3.58
C ALA A 190 -14.96 -6.92 2.36
N ALA A 191 -14.59 -5.66 2.57
CA ALA A 191 -14.30 -4.71 1.51
C ALA A 191 -13.15 -5.19 0.60
N ALA A 192 -12.05 -5.69 1.18
CA ALA A 192 -10.91 -6.22 0.46
C ALA A 192 -11.28 -7.39 -0.45
N LEU A 193 -12.03 -8.35 0.09
CA LEU A 193 -12.45 -9.53 -0.66
C LEU A 193 -13.49 -9.18 -1.73
N ALA A 194 -14.42 -8.26 -1.45
CA ALA A 194 -15.39 -7.76 -2.42
C ALA A 194 -14.68 -7.03 -3.57
N ALA A 195 -13.75 -6.11 -3.28
CA ALA A 195 -12.97 -5.39 -4.29
C ALA A 195 -12.13 -6.35 -5.14
N ALA A 196 -11.44 -7.32 -4.53
CA ALA A 196 -10.65 -8.32 -5.23
C ALA A 196 -11.54 -9.24 -6.11
N SER A 197 -12.77 -9.53 -5.68
CA SER A 197 -13.71 -10.33 -6.48
C SER A 197 -14.00 -9.69 -7.85
N ILE A 198 -14.03 -8.36 -7.92
CA ILE A 198 -14.19 -7.59 -9.17
C ILE A 198 -13.00 -7.85 -10.09
N VAL A 199 -11.78 -7.76 -9.54
CA VAL A 199 -10.52 -7.93 -10.29
C VAL A 199 -10.42 -9.33 -10.90
N PHE A 200 -10.80 -10.36 -10.14
CA PHE A 200 -10.70 -11.75 -10.60
C PHE A 200 -11.91 -12.23 -11.41
N ARG A 201 -12.95 -11.44 -11.58
CA ARG A 201 -14.21 -11.85 -12.21
C ARG A 201 -14.02 -12.48 -13.59
N ARG A 202 -13.15 -11.89 -14.42
CA ARG A 202 -12.89 -12.37 -15.79
C ARG A 202 -11.80 -13.43 -15.85
N SER A 203 -10.72 -13.28 -15.06
CA SER A 203 -9.54 -14.15 -15.13
C SER A 203 -9.71 -15.45 -14.33
N ASN A 204 -10.43 -15.42 -13.22
CA ASN A 204 -10.70 -16.58 -12.36
C ASN A 204 -12.09 -16.48 -11.69
N PRO A 205 -13.19 -16.78 -12.42
CA PRO A 205 -14.55 -16.63 -11.90
C PRO A 205 -14.86 -17.50 -10.68
N ARG A 206 -14.19 -18.65 -10.53
CA ARG A 206 -14.37 -19.51 -9.33
C ARG A 206 -13.79 -18.85 -8.09
N TYR A 207 -12.59 -18.29 -8.23
CA TYR A 207 -11.95 -17.55 -7.16
C TYR A 207 -12.72 -16.28 -6.80
N SER A 208 -13.16 -15.52 -7.79
CA SER A 208 -14.02 -14.34 -7.59
C SER A 208 -15.28 -14.68 -6.74
N ARG A 209 -15.96 -15.79 -7.04
CA ARG A 209 -17.12 -16.24 -6.24
C ARG A 209 -16.73 -16.70 -4.84
N LEU A 210 -15.56 -17.28 -4.65
CA LEU A 210 -15.06 -17.65 -3.32
C LEU A 210 -14.86 -16.39 -2.48
N LEU A 211 -14.12 -15.40 -3.01
CA LEU A 211 -13.86 -14.13 -2.33
C LEU A 211 -15.17 -13.43 -1.95
N LEU A 212 -16.12 -13.36 -2.87
CA LEU A 212 -17.40 -12.68 -2.64
C LEU A 212 -18.21 -13.36 -1.52
N ARG A 213 -18.22 -14.68 -1.46
CA ARG A 213 -18.91 -15.42 -0.39
C ARG A 213 -18.31 -15.12 1.00
N HIS A 214 -16.99 -15.10 1.11
CA HIS A 214 -16.32 -14.71 2.36
C HIS A 214 -16.60 -13.24 2.70
N ALA A 215 -16.62 -12.34 1.72
CA ALA A 215 -16.94 -10.93 1.92
C ALA A 215 -18.37 -10.74 2.48
N GLU A 216 -19.35 -11.43 1.91
CA GLU A 216 -20.74 -11.39 2.38
C GLU A 216 -20.88 -11.89 3.83
N GLN A 217 -20.23 -13.02 4.16
CA GLN A 217 -20.25 -13.57 5.51
C GLN A 217 -19.58 -12.63 6.54
N LEU A 218 -18.44 -12.05 6.18
CA LEU A 218 -17.73 -11.12 7.06
C LEU A 218 -18.51 -9.82 7.27
N PHE A 219 -19.19 -9.31 6.25
CA PHE A 219 -20.08 -8.16 6.40
C PHE A 219 -21.24 -8.48 7.35
N ASP A 220 -21.91 -9.63 7.16
CA ASP A 220 -23.00 -10.07 8.04
C ASP A 220 -22.52 -10.27 9.47
N PHE A 221 -21.31 -10.81 9.67
CA PHE A 221 -20.69 -10.99 10.98
C PHE A 221 -20.42 -9.63 11.64
N GLY A 222 -19.73 -8.72 10.93
CA GLY A 222 -19.36 -7.40 11.47
C GLY A 222 -20.57 -6.54 11.82
N ASP A 223 -21.65 -6.59 11.03
CA ASP A 223 -22.87 -5.83 11.29
C ASP A 223 -23.73 -6.45 12.42
N ARG A 224 -23.78 -7.77 12.50
CA ARG A 224 -24.59 -8.46 13.50
C ARG A 224 -23.98 -8.43 14.90
N TYR A 225 -22.66 -8.56 15.00
CA TYR A 225 -21.93 -8.59 16.28
C TYR A 225 -20.99 -7.39 16.37
N ARG A 226 -21.60 -6.20 16.56
CA ARG A 226 -20.88 -4.91 16.51
C ARG A 226 -19.94 -4.71 17.70
N GLY A 227 -18.70 -4.34 17.42
CA GLY A 227 -17.69 -4.00 18.40
C GLY A 227 -16.34 -3.75 17.74
N LYS A 228 -15.45 -3.06 18.45
CA LYS A 228 -14.08 -2.77 17.99
C LYS A 228 -13.17 -3.94 18.27
N TYR A 229 -12.35 -4.31 17.27
CA TYR A 229 -11.41 -5.42 17.42
C TYR A 229 -10.32 -5.16 18.47
N ASP A 230 -9.91 -3.89 18.69
CA ASP A 230 -8.93 -3.51 19.70
C ASP A 230 -9.50 -3.57 21.14
N SER A 231 -10.82 -3.70 21.28
CA SER A 231 -11.46 -4.03 22.57
C SER A 231 -11.41 -5.53 22.86
N SER A 232 -11.40 -6.34 21.81
CA SER A 232 -11.37 -7.80 21.88
C SER A 232 -9.94 -8.37 21.89
N ILE A 233 -9.01 -7.72 21.16
CA ILE A 233 -7.60 -8.08 21.07
C ILE A 233 -6.76 -6.92 21.61
N GLY A 234 -6.28 -7.05 22.84
CA GLY A 234 -5.52 -6.00 23.52
C GLY A 234 -4.17 -5.70 22.89
N GLU A 235 -3.58 -6.70 22.25
CA GLU A 235 -2.24 -6.69 21.65
C GLU A 235 -2.13 -5.67 20.52
N VAL A 236 -3.20 -5.44 19.77
CA VAL A 236 -3.18 -4.47 18.63
C VAL A 236 -3.19 -3.00 19.08
N ARG A 237 -3.59 -2.69 20.32
CA ARG A 237 -3.82 -1.30 20.78
C ARG A 237 -2.60 -0.40 20.67
N ALA A 238 -1.42 -0.94 20.89
CA ALA A 238 -0.18 -0.17 20.82
C ALA A 238 0.25 0.14 19.38
N TYR A 239 -0.28 -0.59 18.39
CA TYR A 239 0.17 -0.58 17.01
C TYR A 239 -0.91 -0.10 16.04
N TYR A 240 -2.08 -0.72 16.09
CA TYR A 240 -3.18 -0.50 15.15
C TYR A 240 -4.52 -0.35 15.88
N ALA A 241 -4.60 0.60 16.83
CA ALA A 241 -5.86 0.91 17.52
C ALA A 241 -6.91 1.43 16.53
N SER A 242 -8.12 0.93 16.63
CA SER A 242 -9.29 1.41 15.87
C SER A 242 -9.81 2.71 16.49
N VAL A 243 -9.27 3.85 16.04
CA VAL A 243 -9.61 5.18 16.58
C VAL A 243 -10.92 5.69 16.00
N SER A 244 -11.16 5.48 14.69
CA SER A 244 -12.41 5.87 14.02
C SER A 244 -13.63 5.05 14.48
N GLY A 245 -13.39 3.88 15.07
CA GLY A 245 -14.45 2.92 15.39
C GLY A 245 -14.59 1.87 14.30
N TYR A 246 -15.82 1.53 13.93
CA TYR A 246 -16.11 0.52 12.91
C TYR A 246 -17.22 0.96 11.92
N GLY A 247 -17.76 2.15 12.13
CA GLY A 247 -18.88 2.63 11.32
C GLY A 247 -18.50 2.87 9.87
N ASP A 248 -17.32 3.39 9.66
CA ASP A 248 -16.78 3.61 8.32
C ASP A 248 -16.42 2.29 7.62
N GLU A 249 -15.90 1.28 8.30
CA GLU A 249 -15.63 -0.02 7.69
C GLU A 249 -16.92 -0.75 7.29
N LEU A 250 -18.00 -0.66 8.06
CA LEU A 250 -19.28 -1.26 7.68
C LEU A 250 -19.88 -0.57 6.43
N LEU A 251 -19.87 0.75 6.38
CA LEU A 251 -20.30 1.50 5.18
C LEU A 251 -19.41 1.22 3.97
N TRP A 252 -18.10 1.15 4.20
CA TRP A 252 -17.10 0.82 3.20
C TRP A 252 -17.33 -0.56 2.59
N ALA A 253 -17.53 -1.57 3.44
CA ALA A 253 -17.85 -2.94 3.02
C ALA A 253 -19.16 -3.01 2.23
N ALA A 254 -20.22 -2.33 2.69
CA ALA A 254 -21.50 -2.29 1.99
C ALA A 254 -21.36 -1.70 0.58
N LEU A 255 -20.64 -0.60 0.41
CA LEU A 255 -20.42 0.02 -0.90
C LEU A 255 -19.55 -0.85 -1.82
N TRP A 256 -18.53 -1.53 -1.30
CA TRP A 256 -17.75 -2.49 -2.08
C TRP A 256 -18.57 -3.72 -2.49
N LEU A 257 -19.41 -4.25 -1.59
CA LEU A 257 -20.32 -5.34 -1.89
C LEU A 257 -21.39 -4.92 -2.93
N HIS A 258 -21.93 -3.71 -2.81
CA HIS A 258 -22.80 -3.15 -3.84
C HIS A 258 -22.10 -3.14 -5.21
N ARG A 259 -20.90 -2.57 -5.26
CA ARG A 259 -20.10 -2.50 -6.50
C ARG A 259 -19.74 -3.89 -7.06
N ALA A 260 -19.45 -4.84 -6.19
CA ALA A 260 -19.10 -6.21 -6.58
C ALA A 260 -20.30 -7.02 -7.07
N THR A 261 -21.49 -6.81 -6.53
CA THR A 261 -22.66 -7.66 -6.79
C THR A 261 -23.74 -7.02 -7.63
N GLY A 262 -23.84 -5.68 -7.64
CA GLY A 262 -24.98 -4.93 -8.15
C GLY A 262 -26.24 -5.08 -7.28
N ARG A 263 -26.16 -5.79 -6.14
CA ARG A 263 -27.32 -5.97 -5.25
C ARG A 263 -27.66 -4.68 -4.55
N ARG A 264 -28.91 -4.26 -4.70
CA ARG A 264 -29.41 -3.00 -4.15
C ARG A 264 -29.39 -2.97 -2.63
N GLY A 265 -29.64 -4.10 -1.95
CA GLY A 265 -29.68 -4.16 -0.48
C GLY A 265 -28.44 -3.60 0.21
N TYR A 266 -27.27 -3.72 -0.39
CA TYR A 266 -26.05 -3.11 0.15
C TYR A 266 -26.02 -1.59 0.00
N LEU A 267 -26.56 -1.05 -1.09
CA LEU A 267 -26.73 0.39 -1.24
C LEU A 267 -27.82 0.92 -0.30
N ASP A 268 -28.91 0.18 -0.16
CA ASP A 268 -29.99 0.50 0.80
C ASP A 268 -29.44 0.57 2.23
N TYR A 269 -28.55 -0.37 2.61
CA TYR A 269 -27.84 -0.34 3.89
C TYR A 269 -26.97 0.92 4.04
N ALA A 270 -26.12 1.21 3.05
CA ALA A 270 -25.21 2.36 3.10
C ALA A 270 -25.98 3.70 3.20
N VAL A 271 -27.18 3.79 2.60
CA VAL A 271 -28.04 4.96 2.71
C VAL A 271 -28.79 5.02 4.03
N ALA A 272 -29.36 3.89 4.49
CA ALA A 272 -30.12 3.84 5.73
C ALA A 272 -29.25 4.08 6.97
N MET A 273 -28.01 3.58 6.96
CA MET A 273 -27.08 3.70 8.09
C MET A 273 -26.14 4.92 7.99
N ALA A 274 -26.34 5.79 7.00
CA ALA A 274 -25.45 6.91 6.71
C ALA A 274 -25.25 7.86 7.90
N ASP A 275 -26.31 8.18 8.63
CA ASP A 275 -26.24 9.06 9.81
C ASP A 275 -25.70 8.30 11.03
N GLU A 276 -26.22 7.10 11.31
CA GLU A 276 -25.85 6.31 12.50
C GLU A 276 -24.36 5.96 12.49
N LEU A 277 -23.82 5.56 11.33
CA LEU A 277 -22.42 5.16 11.18
C LEU A 277 -21.51 6.33 10.70
N GLY A 278 -22.00 7.57 10.74
CA GLY A 278 -21.20 8.77 10.49
C GLY A 278 -20.86 9.07 9.03
N GLY A 279 -21.39 8.32 8.07
CA GLY A 279 -21.07 8.43 6.64
C GLY A 279 -21.26 9.82 6.04
N VAL A 280 -22.35 10.50 6.43
CA VAL A 280 -22.68 11.87 5.99
C VAL A 280 -22.43 12.93 7.07
N GLY A 281 -22.20 12.52 8.33
CA GLY A 281 -21.91 13.43 9.44
C GLY A 281 -20.49 13.99 9.41
N TRP A 282 -19.52 13.19 9.03
CA TRP A 282 -18.09 13.53 9.15
C TRP A 282 -17.57 14.19 7.87
N ALA A 283 -16.99 15.38 8.03
CA ALA A 283 -16.16 16.04 7.04
C ALA A 283 -14.69 15.82 7.46
N VAL A 284 -14.01 14.87 6.81
CA VAL A 284 -12.66 14.46 7.20
C VAL A 284 -11.61 15.10 6.30
N THR A 285 -10.38 15.22 6.84
CA THR A 285 -9.20 15.71 6.12
C THR A 285 -8.12 14.63 5.99
N GLU A 286 -8.46 13.37 6.31
CA GLU A 286 -7.56 12.23 6.19
C GLU A 286 -8.26 11.00 5.59
N PHE A 287 -7.49 10.11 4.97
CA PHE A 287 -7.90 8.79 4.54
C PHE A 287 -6.75 7.82 4.80
N SER A 288 -7.02 6.74 5.52
CA SER A 288 -5.99 5.80 5.97
C SER A 288 -6.57 4.42 6.26
N TRP A 289 -5.73 3.50 6.74
CA TRP A 289 -6.17 2.17 7.20
C TRP A 289 -7.16 2.23 8.38
N ASP A 290 -7.18 3.32 9.16
CA ASP A 290 -8.10 3.54 10.28
C ASP A 290 -9.35 4.32 9.84
N VAL A 291 -9.22 5.36 9.01
CA VAL A 291 -10.31 6.27 8.63
C VAL A 291 -10.70 6.07 7.17
N LYS A 292 -11.89 5.48 6.90
CA LYS A 292 -12.37 5.15 5.55
C LYS A 292 -13.33 6.18 4.95
N TYR A 293 -13.80 7.17 5.74
CA TYR A 293 -14.88 8.07 5.34
C TYR A 293 -14.66 8.73 3.97
N ALA A 294 -13.50 9.31 3.68
CA ALA A 294 -13.24 9.94 2.38
C ALA A 294 -13.35 8.95 1.21
N GLY A 295 -12.84 7.73 1.37
CA GLY A 295 -12.90 6.68 0.35
C GLY A 295 -14.33 6.19 0.09
N LEU A 296 -15.08 5.89 1.14
CA LEU A 296 -16.47 5.44 1.01
C LEU A 296 -17.39 6.52 0.43
N GLN A 297 -17.15 7.78 0.79
CA GLN A 297 -17.88 8.93 0.24
C GLN A 297 -17.62 9.10 -1.26
N ILE A 298 -16.41 8.85 -1.72
CA ILE A 298 -16.05 8.82 -3.15
C ILE A 298 -16.74 7.65 -3.87
N LEU A 299 -16.82 6.47 -3.26
CA LEU A 299 -17.56 5.33 -3.86
C LEU A 299 -19.06 5.62 -3.96
N ALA A 300 -19.66 6.23 -2.93
CA ALA A 300 -21.06 6.63 -2.95
C ALA A 300 -21.31 7.72 -4.01
N ALA A 301 -20.43 8.71 -4.12
CA ALA A 301 -20.49 9.72 -5.18
C ALA A 301 -20.40 9.10 -6.58
N LYS A 302 -19.61 8.05 -6.75
CA LYS A 302 -19.51 7.30 -8.04
C LYS A 302 -20.85 6.68 -8.43
N VAL A 303 -21.60 6.11 -7.47
CA VAL A 303 -22.95 5.56 -7.73
C VAL A 303 -23.87 6.65 -8.29
N LEU A 304 -23.81 7.86 -7.73
CA LEU A 304 -24.59 9.00 -8.21
C LEU A 304 -24.15 9.46 -9.61
N MET A 305 -22.83 9.53 -9.86
CA MET A 305 -22.25 9.98 -11.14
C MET A 305 -22.54 9.01 -12.29
N ASP A 306 -22.62 7.71 -12.01
CA ASP A 306 -22.91 6.70 -13.04
C ASP A 306 -24.36 6.75 -13.54
N GLY A 307 -25.21 7.59 -12.93
CA GLY A 307 -26.64 7.66 -13.26
C GLY A 307 -27.35 6.33 -13.01
N GLY A 308 -26.78 5.52 -12.08
CA GLY A 308 -27.21 4.15 -11.81
C GLY A 308 -28.65 4.03 -11.34
N ASP A 309 -29.17 2.80 -11.35
CA ASP A 309 -30.51 2.45 -10.88
C ASP A 309 -30.59 2.55 -9.35
N HIS A 310 -30.62 3.79 -8.84
CA HIS A 310 -30.89 4.07 -7.43
C HIS A 310 -32.27 4.74 -7.28
N PRO A 311 -33.01 4.44 -6.21
CA PRO A 311 -34.28 5.11 -5.93
C PRO A 311 -34.10 6.62 -5.80
N ALA A 312 -35.12 7.38 -6.21
CA ALA A 312 -35.15 8.83 -5.96
C ALA A 312 -34.98 9.17 -4.47
N SER A 313 -35.44 8.30 -3.56
CA SER A 313 -35.27 8.44 -2.11
C SER A 313 -33.80 8.38 -1.65
N HIS A 314 -32.90 7.76 -2.40
CA HIS A 314 -31.48 7.68 -2.08
C HIS A 314 -30.69 8.91 -2.54
N ALA A 315 -31.21 9.65 -3.54
CA ALA A 315 -30.50 10.74 -4.18
C ALA A 315 -30.00 11.81 -3.19
N ALA A 316 -30.83 12.16 -2.20
CA ALA A 316 -30.48 13.17 -1.20
C ALA A 316 -29.29 12.73 -0.32
N THR A 317 -29.27 11.48 0.14
CA THR A 317 -28.16 10.93 0.96
C THR A 317 -26.89 10.74 0.13
N LEU A 318 -27.03 10.26 -1.12
CA LEU A 318 -25.88 10.14 -2.03
C LEU A 318 -25.26 11.51 -2.37
N GLU A 319 -26.08 12.56 -2.48
CA GLU A 319 -25.60 13.93 -2.67
C GLU A 319 -24.86 14.45 -1.43
N GLN A 320 -25.31 14.08 -0.21
CA GLN A 320 -24.56 14.39 1.01
C GLN A 320 -23.21 13.68 1.04
N TYR A 321 -23.15 12.40 0.67
CA TYR A 321 -21.87 11.68 0.49
C TYR A 321 -20.97 12.39 -0.51
N ARG A 322 -21.49 12.80 -1.66
CA ARG A 322 -20.73 13.54 -2.68
C ARG A 322 -20.19 14.85 -2.12
N SER A 323 -21.01 15.62 -1.41
CA SER A 323 -20.59 16.87 -0.77
C SER A 323 -19.44 16.67 0.22
N LYS A 324 -19.44 15.56 1.00
CA LYS A 324 -18.35 15.21 1.93
C LYS A 324 -17.10 14.74 1.18
N ALA A 325 -17.24 13.95 0.11
CA ALA A 325 -16.13 13.58 -0.76
C ALA A 325 -15.44 14.82 -1.36
N GLU A 326 -16.25 15.75 -1.91
CA GLU A 326 -15.74 16.99 -2.49
C GLU A 326 -15.08 17.88 -1.44
N HIS A 327 -15.61 17.92 -0.19
CA HIS A 327 -14.95 18.61 0.93
C HIS A 327 -13.52 18.10 1.18
N TYR A 328 -13.33 16.77 1.22
CA TYR A 328 -11.98 16.16 1.38
C TYR A 328 -11.04 16.52 0.23
N LEU A 329 -11.52 16.45 -1.00
CA LEU A 329 -10.72 16.79 -2.19
C LEU A 329 -10.33 18.27 -2.19
N CYS A 330 -11.28 19.14 -1.83
CA CYS A 330 -11.02 20.57 -1.64
C CYS A 330 -10.04 20.84 -0.50
N ALA A 331 -10.11 20.07 0.60
CA ALA A 331 -9.15 20.14 1.70
C ALA A 331 -7.73 19.84 1.22
N CYS A 332 -7.55 18.81 0.38
CA CYS A 332 -6.26 18.49 -0.24
C CYS A 332 -5.77 19.60 -1.18
N LEU A 333 -6.67 20.34 -1.84
CA LEU A 333 -6.32 21.49 -2.68
C LEU A 333 -6.10 22.78 -1.88
N GLY A 334 -6.49 22.84 -0.60
CA GLY A 334 -6.46 24.04 0.22
C GLY A 334 -7.50 25.08 -0.19
N LYS A 335 -8.67 24.62 -0.69
CA LYS A 335 -9.73 25.46 -1.24
C LYS A 335 -10.99 25.57 -0.37
N ASN A 336 -11.03 24.91 0.79
CA ASN A 336 -12.11 25.13 1.76
C ASN A 336 -11.98 26.50 2.43
N ALA A 337 -13.11 27.14 2.75
CA ALA A 337 -13.15 28.51 3.25
C ALA A 337 -12.47 28.67 4.62
N ALA A 338 -12.71 27.72 5.55
CA ALA A 338 -12.05 27.75 6.85
C ALA A 338 -10.66 27.09 6.74
N ALA A 339 -9.62 27.77 7.25
CA ALA A 339 -8.26 27.26 7.20
C ALA A 339 -8.13 25.88 7.87
N GLY A 340 -8.86 25.63 8.97
CA GLY A 340 -8.88 24.37 9.71
C GLY A 340 -9.50 23.19 8.92
N ASP A 341 -10.25 23.47 7.87
CA ASP A 341 -10.88 22.48 6.99
C ASP A 341 -9.97 22.03 5.84
N ASN A 342 -8.72 22.50 5.82
CA ASN A 342 -7.74 22.18 4.80
C ASN A 342 -6.61 21.33 5.35
N VAL A 343 -6.08 20.43 4.52
CA VAL A 343 -4.88 19.67 4.84
C VAL A 343 -3.67 20.60 4.80
N ASN A 344 -2.86 20.57 5.87
CA ASN A 344 -1.62 21.34 5.89
C ASN A 344 -0.66 20.90 4.79
N ARG A 345 0.25 21.79 4.38
CA ARG A 345 1.31 21.49 3.44
C ARG A 345 2.66 21.90 3.99
N THR A 346 3.68 21.13 3.67
CA THR A 346 5.08 21.55 3.89
C THR A 346 5.46 22.65 2.92
N ALA A 347 6.58 23.33 3.17
CA ALA A 347 7.12 24.33 2.24
C ALA A 347 7.43 23.73 0.86
N GLY A 348 7.82 22.45 0.81
CA GLY A 348 8.04 21.69 -0.43
C GLY A 348 6.77 21.20 -1.13
N GLY A 349 5.57 21.49 -0.59
CA GLY A 349 4.29 21.18 -1.21
C GLY A 349 3.67 19.82 -0.85
N MET A 350 4.31 19.02 0.02
CA MET A 350 3.76 17.75 0.49
C MET A 350 2.56 17.99 1.41
N LEU A 351 1.50 17.22 1.23
CA LEU A 351 0.39 17.16 2.20
C LEU A 351 0.89 16.62 3.54
N PHE A 352 0.50 17.25 4.64
CA PHE A 352 0.99 16.88 5.96
C PHE A 352 -0.16 16.76 6.98
N VAL A 353 -0.40 15.54 7.44
CA VAL A 353 -1.45 15.22 8.41
C VAL A 353 -0.84 14.93 9.78
N ARG A 354 0.09 14.01 9.87
CA ARG A 354 0.70 13.55 11.14
C ARG A 354 2.20 13.31 11.01
N ARG A 355 2.91 13.34 12.15
CA ARG A 355 4.37 13.11 12.15
C ARG A 355 4.76 11.66 11.86
N TRP A 356 3.97 10.73 12.37
CA TRP A 356 4.28 9.30 12.22
C TRP A 356 3.76 8.80 10.88
N ASN A 357 4.69 8.29 10.07
CA ASN A 357 4.37 7.69 8.77
C ASN A 357 3.42 8.56 7.91
N ASN A 358 3.77 9.86 7.74
CA ASN A 358 2.91 10.79 7.01
C ASN A 358 2.63 10.36 5.56
N MET A 359 3.53 9.56 4.95
CA MET A 359 3.36 9.11 3.56
C MET A 359 2.10 8.29 3.35
N GLN A 360 1.54 7.61 4.36
CA GLN A 360 0.25 6.94 4.20
C GLN A 360 -0.86 7.90 3.76
N TYR A 361 -0.91 9.09 4.34
CA TYR A 361 -1.93 10.10 3.99
C TYR A 361 -1.65 10.73 2.62
N VAL A 362 -0.39 10.97 2.30
CA VAL A 362 0.05 11.54 1.01
C VAL A 362 -0.31 10.61 -0.15
N THR A 363 0.03 9.33 -0.04
CA THR A 363 -0.19 8.36 -1.11
C THR A 363 -1.66 8.02 -1.29
N ASN A 364 -2.41 7.91 -0.20
CA ASN A 364 -3.86 7.72 -0.23
C ASN A 364 -4.58 8.93 -0.82
N ALA A 365 -4.19 10.16 -0.45
CA ALA A 365 -4.74 11.38 -1.05
C ALA A 365 -4.45 11.45 -2.55
N ALA A 366 -3.20 11.17 -2.97
CA ALA A 366 -2.85 11.13 -4.39
C ALA A 366 -3.73 10.14 -5.17
N PHE A 367 -4.02 8.96 -4.58
CA PHE A 367 -4.90 7.98 -5.19
C PHE A 367 -6.35 8.48 -5.32
N LEU A 368 -6.95 9.00 -4.23
CA LEU A 368 -8.32 9.48 -4.24
C LEU A 368 -8.51 10.66 -5.22
N LEU A 369 -7.55 11.58 -5.26
CA LEU A 369 -7.53 12.70 -6.23
C LEU A 369 -7.48 12.18 -7.68
N THR A 370 -6.66 11.16 -7.95
CA THR A 370 -6.55 10.53 -9.28
C THR A 370 -7.85 9.85 -9.68
N VAL A 371 -8.44 9.07 -8.77
CA VAL A 371 -9.69 8.34 -9.02
C VAL A 371 -10.84 9.30 -9.26
N TYR A 372 -11.00 10.33 -8.42
CA TYR A 372 -12.11 11.27 -8.55
C TYR A 372 -11.98 12.15 -9.80
N SER A 373 -10.77 12.57 -10.16
CA SER A 373 -10.52 13.27 -11.44
C SER A 373 -10.97 12.42 -12.64
N ARG A 374 -10.75 11.09 -12.59
CA ARG A 374 -11.24 10.15 -13.61
C ARG A 374 -12.75 10.07 -13.60
N TYR A 375 -13.38 9.92 -12.43
CA TYR A 375 -14.84 9.84 -12.31
C TYR A 375 -15.54 11.07 -12.86
N LEU A 376 -15.02 12.27 -12.58
CA LEU A 376 -15.55 13.51 -13.17
C LEU A 376 -15.50 13.48 -14.70
N ARG A 377 -14.37 13.11 -15.27
CA ARG A 377 -14.20 13.03 -16.73
C ARG A 377 -15.14 12.02 -17.37
N ASP A 378 -15.26 10.83 -16.77
CA ASP A 378 -16.07 9.73 -17.29
C ASP A 378 -17.58 10.05 -17.22
N SER A 379 -18.00 10.87 -16.24
CA SER A 379 -19.40 11.34 -16.10
C SER A 379 -19.74 12.60 -16.89
N GLY A 380 -18.76 13.16 -17.62
CA GLY A 380 -18.92 14.43 -18.34
C GLY A 380 -18.98 15.66 -17.43
N GLY A 381 -18.55 15.52 -16.16
CA GLY A 381 -18.40 16.60 -15.21
C GLY A 381 -16.99 17.21 -15.26
N ASP A 382 -16.90 18.50 -14.94
CA ASP A 382 -15.62 19.22 -14.98
C ASP A 382 -15.17 19.72 -13.61
N THR A 383 -16.08 19.97 -12.68
CA THR A 383 -15.81 20.71 -11.46
C THR A 383 -16.45 20.10 -10.24
N ILE A 384 -15.84 20.38 -9.09
CA ILE A 384 -16.36 20.10 -7.74
C ILE A 384 -16.60 21.40 -6.99
N ARG A 385 -17.45 21.35 -5.96
CA ARG A 385 -17.76 22.51 -5.12
C ARG A 385 -17.03 22.42 -3.80
N CYS A 386 -16.27 23.47 -3.48
CA CYS A 386 -15.63 23.63 -2.19
C CYS A 386 -16.48 24.48 -1.24
N SER A 387 -16.22 24.38 0.06
CA SER A 387 -16.91 25.24 1.05
C SER A 387 -16.63 26.72 0.75
N GLY A 388 -17.61 27.60 1.06
CA GLY A 388 -17.49 29.03 0.74
C GLY A 388 -17.69 29.39 -0.73
N GLY A 389 -18.11 28.47 -1.58
CA GLY A 389 -18.46 28.71 -2.99
C GLY A 389 -17.28 28.65 -3.97
N ALA A 390 -16.07 28.33 -3.52
CA ALA A 390 -14.94 28.07 -4.41
C ALA A 390 -15.20 26.81 -5.26
N MET A 391 -14.60 26.78 -6.45
CA MET A 391 -14.67 25.62 -7.36
C MET A 391 -13.29 25.06 -7.60
N ALA A 392 -13.23 23.75 -7.87
CA ALA A 392 -12.01 23.08 -8.34
C ALA A 392 -12.33 22.20 -9.54
N THR A 393 -11.36 22.06 -10.45
CA THR A 393 -11.50 21.25 -11.67
C THR A 393 -10.93 19.86 -11.49
N GLY A 394 -11.36 18.91 -12.35
CA GLY A 394 -10.72 17.59 -12.44
C GLY A 394 -9.22 17.64 -12.75
N ASP A 395 -8.81 18.64 -13.55
CA ASP A 395 -7.39 18.85 -13.87
C ASP A 395 -6.58 19.33 -12.66
N GLU A 396 -7.15 20.17 -11.79
CA GLU A 396 -6.50 20.60 -10.54
C GLU A 396 -6.33 19.40 -9.58
N LEU A 397 -7.32 18.49 -9.51
CA LEU A 397 -7.19 17.24 -8.74
C LEU A 397 -6.05 16.37 -9.29
N ALA A 398 -6.01 16.17 -10.61
CA ALA A 398 -4.96 15.40 -11.28
C ALA A 398 -3.57 16.03 -11.11
N ALA A 399 -3.48 17.36 -11.19
CA ALA A 399 -2.22 18.09 -10.98
C ALA A 399 -1.71 17.94 -9.53
N MET A 400 -2.60 18.01 -8.54
CA MET A 400 -2.25 17.78 -7.14
C MET A 400 -1.78 16.33 -6.91
N ALA A 401 -2.50 15.35 -7.45
CA ALA A 401 -2.10 13.94 -7.36
C ALA A 401 -0.71 13.71 -7.94
N ARG A 402 -0.44 14.27 -9.12
CA ARG A 402 0.89 14.22 -9.77
C ARG A 402 1.95 14.87 -8.90
N ALA A 403 1.70 16.07 -8.35
CA ALA A 403 2.66 16.77 -7.52
C ALA A 403 3.04 15.94 -6.27
N GLN A 404 2.07 15.25 -5.63
CA GLN A 404 2.38 14.36 -4.52
C GLN A 404 3.17 13.12 -4.96
N ALA A 405 2.85 12.53 -6.12
CA ALA A 405 3.60 11.41 -6.68
C ALA A 405 5.04 11.79 -7.02
N ASP A 406 5.24 12.95 -7.63
CA ASP A 406 6.56 13.47 -8.01
C ASP A 406 7.39 13.83 -6.76
N TYR A 407 6.73 14.38 -5.71
CA TYR A 407 7.38 14.60 -4.41
C TYR A 407 7.91 13.29 -3.81
N VAL A 408 7.10 12.21 -3.84
CA VAL A 408 7.54 10.87 -3.39
C VAL A 408 8.75 10.39 -4.19
N LEU A 409 8.80 10.64 -5.49
CA LEU A 409 9.86 10.17 -6.38
C LEU A 409 11.12 11.05 -6.39
N GLY A 410 11.09 12.23 -5.74
CA GLY A 410 12.29 13.04 -5.55
C GLY A 410 12.17 14.52 -5.95
N ASP A 411 11.02 14.98 -6.45
CA ASP A 411 10.74 16.41 -6.66
C ASP A 411 10.35 17.08 -5.33
N ASN A 412 11.33 17.16 -4.45
CA ASN A 412 11.19 17.68 -3.10
C ASN A 412 12.46 18.43 -2.67
N PRO A 413 12.42 19.25 -1.60
CA PRO A 413 13.57 20.07 -1.18
C PRO A 413 14.85 19.28 -0.90
N ALA A 414 14.73 17.99 -0.52
CA ALA A 414 15.88 17.13 -0.25
C ALA A 414 16.45 16.47 -1.53
N GLY A 415 15.72 16.48 -2.65
CA GLY A 415 16.07 15.76 -3.88
C GLY A 415 16.26 14.25 -3.63
N VAL A 416 15.45 13.66 -2.75
CA VAL A 416 15.51 12.25 -2.34
C VAL A 416 14.21 11.56 -2.69
N SER A 417 14.28 10.45 -3.41
CA SER A 417 13.12 9.58 -3.57
C SER A 417 12.79 8.91 -2.23
N TYR A 418 11.56 9.07 -1.75
CA TYR A 418 11.06 8.31 -0.58
C TYR A 418 10.57 6.90 -0.95
N MET A 419 10.63 6.55 -2.23
CA MET A 419 10.55 5.17 -2.71
C MET A 419 11.95 4.56 -2.75
N VAL A 420 12.19 3.55 -1.95
CA VAL A 420 13.48 2.87 -1.83
C VAL A 420 13.85 2.20 -3.16
N GLY A 421 15.11 2.35 -3.56
CA GLY A 421 15.62 1.78 -4.82
C GLY A 421 15.26 2.58 -6.08
N TYR A 422 14.50 3.68 -5.96
CA TYR A 422 14.15 4.53 -7.09
C TYR A 422 15.12 5.73 -7.20
N GLY A 423 15.63 5.98 -8.40
CA GLY A 423 16.58 7.07 -8.64
C GLY A 423 17.97 6.82 -8.00
N ARG A 424 18.76 7.90 -7.92
CA ARG A 424 20.13 7.84 -7.37
C ARG A 424 20.18 8.03 -5.85
N ARG A 425 19.24 8.81 -5.30
CA ARG A 425 19.18 9.16 -3.88
C ARG A 425 17.87 8.65 -3.29
N PHE A 426 17.98 7.70 -2.37
CA PHE A 426 16.85 7.09 -1.65
C PHE A 426 17.32 6.62 -0.26
N PRO A 427 16.41 6.34 0.70
CA PRO A 427 16.75 5.87 2.04
C PRO A 427 17.56 4.57 2.00
N ARG A 428 18.71 4.57 2.64
CA ARG A 428 19.65 3.43 2.70
C ARG A 428 19.58 2.68 4.02
N ARG A 429 18.98 3.29 5.05
CA ARG A 429 18.89 2.77 6.41
C ARG A 429 17.44 2.62 6.85
N VAL A 430 16.66 1.98 5.99
CA VAL A 430 15.25 1.70 6.23
C VAL A 430 15.09 0.88 7.51
N HIS A 431 14.12 1.26 8.36
CA HIS A 431 13.71 0.47 9.51
C HIS A 431 12.96 -0.76 9.02
N HIS A 432 13.68 -1.85 8.82
CA HIS A 432 13.12 -3.10 8.27
C HIS A 432 14.06 -4.25 8.59
N ARG A 433 13.61 -5.23 9.37
CA ARG A 433 14.40 -6.34 9.87
C ARG A 433 15.08 -7.12 8.75
N GLY A 434 14.32 -7.67 7.81
CA GLY A 434 14.86 -8.46 6.71
C GLY A 434 15.82 -7.68 5.78
N ALA A 435 15.55 -6.38 5.53
CA ALA A 435 16.43 -5.55 4.70
C ALA A 435 17.74 -5.18 5.40
N SER A 436 17.70 -4.99 6.72
CA SER A 436 18.84 -4.51 7.50
C SER A 436 19.89 -5.57 7.80
N MET A 437 19.57 -6.86 7.60
CA MET A 437 20.46 -8.00 7.87
C MET A 437 20.92 -8.69 6.59
N VAL A 438 22.04 -9.41 6.68
CA VAL A 438 22.48 -10.27 5.58
C VAL A 438 21.37 -11.26 5.23
N SER A 439 21.15 -11.48 3.93
CA SER A 439 20.17 -12.44 3.45
C SER A 439 20.46 -13.85 3.98
N HIS A 440 19.41 -14.57 4.40
CA HIS A 440 19.52 -15.99 4.76
C HIS A 440 20.13 -16.85 3.63
N ARG A 441 19.88 -16.49 2.38
CA ARG A 441 20.48 -17.18 1.22
C ARG A 441 21.98 -16.93 1.06
N ALA A 442 22.47 -15.77 1.49
CA ALA A 442 23.90 -15.43 1.44
C ALA A 442 24.65 -15.94 2.67
N ASP A 443 23.98 -15.96 3.82
CA ASP A 443 24.52 -16.51 5.08
C ASP A 443 23.38 -17.19 5.83
N GLY A 444 23.32 -18.52 5.76
CA GLY A 444 22.31 -19.37 6.40
C GLY A 444 22.50 -19.54 7.91
N ARG A 445 23.53 -18.94 8.53
CA ARG A 445 23.72 -19.02 9.98
C ARG A 445 22.59 -18.25 10.69
N PHE A 446 22.08 -18.86 11.76
CA PHE A 446 21.04 -18.27 12.58
C PHE A 446 21.46 -16.92 13.19
N VAL A 447 20.57 -15.94 13.15
CA VAL A 447 20.75 -14.61 13.77
C VAL A 447 19.75 -14.46 14.91
N GLY A 448 20.23 -14.47 16.15
CA GLY A 448 19.39 -14.24 17.34
C GLY A 448 19.04 -12.76 17.54
N CYS A 449 18.02 -12.49 18.38
CA CYS A 449 17.51 -11.14 18.64
C CYS A 449 18.58 -10.12 19.04
N VAL A 450 19.40 -10.45 20.06
CA VAL A 450 20.48 -9.57 20.56
C VAL A 450 21.55 -9.37 19.49
N GLN A 451 21.93 -10.44 18.80
CA GLN A 451 22.90 -10.36 17.70
C GLN A 451 22.39 -9.48 16.56
N GLY A 452 21.08 -9.55 16.25
CA GLY A 452 20.43 -8.69 15.27
C GLY A 452 20.52 -7.22 15.64
N TYR A 453 20.25 -6.87 16.91
CA TYR A 453 20.42 -5.51 17.40
C TYR A 453 21.87 -5.04 17.32
N ASP A 454 22.80 -5.78 17.88
CA ASP A 454 24.19 -5.33 18.03
C ASP A 454 24.94 -5.24 16.70
N ARG A 455 24.75 -6.22 15.81
CA ARG A 455 25.50 -6.30 14.56
C ARG A 455 24.81 -5.59 13.38
N TRP A 456 23.47 -5.47 13.40
CA TRP A 456 22.71 -5.04 12.25
C TRP A 456 21.90 -3.77 12.50
N PHE A 457 21.07 -3.73 13.56
CA PHE A 457 20.27 -2.53 13.86
C PHE A 457 21.15 -1.32 14.17
N ARG A 458 22.10 -1.46 15.07
CA ARG A 458 23.02 -0.38 15.50
C ARG A 458 24.08 -0.01 14.48
N ARG A 459 24.20 -0.78 13.40
CA ARG A 459 25.19 -0.51 12.37
C ARG A 459 24.87 0.80 11.63
N GLY A 460 25.85 1.72 11.57
CA GLY A 460 25.72 3.01 10.88
C GLY A 460 25.69 2.94 9.35
N GLY A 461 26.02 1.79 8.75
CA GLY A 461 26.05 1.58 7.30
C GLY A 461 24.66 1.35 6.68
N ALA A 462 24.61 1.38 5.35
CA ALA A 462 23.41 1.04 4.58
C ALA A 462 22.94 -0.39 4.87
N ASN A 463 21.65 -0.62 4.68
CA ASN A 463 21.08 -1.97 4.70
C ASN A 463 21.73 -2.83 3.62
N PRO A 464 22.09 -4.09 3.91
CA PRO A 464 22.68 -4.98 2.91
C PRO A 464 21.69 -5.38 1.79
N ASN A 465 20.40 -5.38 2.08
CA ASN A 465 19.36 -5.68 1.09
C ASN A 465 18.55 -4.42 0.80
N VAL A 466 18.30 -4.15 -0.48
CA VAL A 466 17.43 -3.05 -0.91
C VAL A 466 15.99 -3.56 -0.96
N VAL A 467 15.12 -3.00 -0.14
CA VAL A 467 13.68 -3.27 -0.19
C VAL A 467 13.04 -2.37 -1.27
N ALA A 468 13.30 -2.72 -2.53
CA ALA A 468 12.91 -1.91 -3.68
C ALA A 468 11.39 -1.68 -3.73
N GLY A 469 11.00 -0.44 -3.99
CA GLY A 469 9.60 -0.04 -4.12
C GLY A 469 8.89 0.29 -2.83
N ALA A 470 9.51 0.04 -1.68
CA ALA A 470 8.97 0.44 -0.38
C ALA A 470 8.89 1.97 -0.27
N ILE A 471 7.73 2.52 0.04
CA ILE A 471 7.56 3.94 0.32
C ILE A 471 7.63 4.13 1.83
N VAL A 472 8.69 4.80 2.29
CA VAL A 472 8.94 5.05 3.71
C VAL A 472 8.05 6.15 4.27
N GLY A 473 8.00 6.30 5.60
CA GLY A 473 7.16 7.28 6.31
C GLY A 473 7.35 8.74 5.88
N GLY A 474 8.51 9.07 5.31
CA GLY A 474 8.77 10.37 4.69
C GLY A 474 9.26 11.46 5.65
N PRO A 475 9.40 12.71 5.15
CA PRO A 475 9.95 13.81 5.93
C PRO A 475 8.96 14.39 6.96
N ASP A 476 9.47 15.22 7.84
CA ASP A 476 8.66 15.98 8.80
C ASP A 476 7.95 17.19 8.11
N HIS A 477 7.15 17.93 8.90
CA HIS A 477 6.43 19.13 8.43
C HIS A 477 7.32 20.27 7.89
N ARG A 478 8.64 20.15 8.03
CA ARG A 478 9.65 21.09 7.52
C ARG A 478 10.48 20.48 6.40
N ASP A 479 9.99 19.43 5.75
CA ASP A 479 10.67 18.70 4.68
C ASP A 479 12.02 18.09 5.10
N ARG A 480 12.27 17.86 6.42
CA ARG A 480 13.52 17.29 6.90
C ARG A 480 13.38 15.79 7.07
N PHE A 481 14.34 15.06 6.53
CA PHE A 481 14.40 13.60 6.59
C PHE A 481 15.75 13.13 7.15
N ARG A 482 15.71 12.25 8.14
CA ARG A 482 16.89 11.64 8.73
C ARG A 482 16.92 10.15 8.38
N ASP A 483 17.76 9.77 7.42
CA ASP A 483 17.97 8.37 7.03
C ASP A 483 18.73 7.61 8.12
N SER A 484 18.00 7.05 9.07
CA SER A 484 18.54 6.30 10.19
C SER A 484 17.54 5.24 10.62
N ARG A 485 18.04 4.03 10.85
CA ARG A 485 17.23 2.85 11.13
C ARG A 485 16.41 2.95 12.41
N ASP A 486 16.87 3.74 13.38
CA ASP A 486 16.16 4.06 14.62
C ASP A 486 15.04 5.10 14.45
N ASN A 487 15.02 5.80 13.32
CA ASN A 487 14.01 6.82 13.01
C ASN A 487 12.80 6.22 12.28
N TYR A 488 12.17 5.20 12.89
CA TYR A 488 11.08 4.43 12.27
C TYR A 488 9.93 5.30 11.76
N MET A 489 9.56 6.38 12.45
CA MET A 489 8.49 7.29 12.00
C MET A 489 8.69 7.78 10.55
N GLN A 490 9.96 7.94 10.13
CA GLN A 490 10.30 8.44 8.79
C GLN A 490 10.83 7.34 7.86
N THR A 491 11.53 6.32 8.40
CA THR A 491 12.27 5.35 7.59
C THR A 491 11.62 3.98 7.50
N GLU A 492 10.54 3.73 8.23
CA GLU A 492 9.74 2.51 8.07
C GLU A 492 8.79 2.64 6.88
N ALA A 493 8.62 1.55 6.15
CA ALA A 493 7.69 1.46 5.04
C ALA A 493 6.58 0.46 5.39
N CYS A 494 5.34 0.86 5.21
CA CYS A 494 4.17 0.02 5.41
C CYS A 494 3.56 -0.37 4.06
N THR A 495 2.90 -1.53 4.00
CA THR A 495 2.28 -2.03 2.76
C THR A 495 1.25 -1.05 2.19
N TYR A 496 0.49 -0.41 3.06
CA TYR A 496 -0.54 0.57 2.71
C TYR A 496 0.00 1.94 2.26
N ASN A 497 1.31 2.23 2.44
CA ASN A 497 1.94 3.41 1.82
C ASN A 497 2.13 3.20 0.31
N THR A 498 2.47 1.98 -0.10
CA THR A 498 2.80 1.67 -1.50
C THR A 498 1.59 1.27 -2.34
N ALA A 499 0.59 0.60 -1.73
CA ALA A 499 -0.58 0.07 -2.44
C ALA A 499 -1.34 1.12 -3.27
N PRO A 500 -1.68 2.30 -2.76
CA PRO A 500 -2.39 3.33 -3.52
C PRO A 500 -1.61 3.80 -4.76
N MET A 501 -0.28 3.86 -4.64
CA MET A 501 0.58 4.38 -5.71
C MET A 501 0.67 3.46 -6.92
N VAL A 502 0.28 2.19 -6.81
CA VAL A 502 0.18 1.27 -7.97
C VAL A 502 -0.76 1.84 -9.03
N GLY A 503 -1.94 2.32 -8.64
CA GLY A 503 -2.89 2.96 -9.55
C GLY A 503 -2.41 4.33 -10.06
N VAL A 504 -1.87 5.15 -9.16
CA VAL A 504 -1.36 6.49 -9.51
C VAL A 504 -0.24 6.39 -10.54
N PHE A 505 0.77 5.54 -10.31
CA PHE A 505 1.90 5.39 -11.25
C PHE A 505 1.46 4.79 -12.59
N ALA A 506 0.53 3.85 -12.60
CA ALA A 506 -0.02 3.30 -13.84
C ALA A 506 -0.71 4.40 -14.67
N HIS A 507 -1.55 5.20 -14.02
CA HIS A 507 -2.24 6.32 -14.67
C HIS A 507 -1.27 7.38 -15.20
N LEU A 508 -0.31 7.83 -14.40
CA LEU A 508 0.68 8.82 -14.80
C LEU A 508 1.59 8.32 -15.93
N HIS A 509 1.93 7.02 -15.92
CA HIS A 509 2.67 6.41 -17.04
C HIS A 509 1.85 6.48 -18.34
N ALA A 510 0.59 6.10 -18.32
CA ALA A 510 -0.29 6.12 -19.50
C ALA A 510 -0.47 7.56 -20.03
N GLN A 511 -0.67 8.54 -19.15
CA GLN A 511 -0.73 9.95 -19.55
C GLN A 511 0.56 10.42 -20.25
N LYS A 512 1.73 10.06 -19.69
CA LYS A 512 3.02 10.41 -20.27
C LYS A 512 3.20 9.80 -21.67
N MET A 513 2.75 8.55 -21.87
CA MET A 513 2.80 7.89 -23.16
C MET A 513 1.85 8.53 -24.19
N ALA A 514 0.63 8.88 -23.78
CA ALA A 514 -0.33 9.57 -24.65
C ALA A 514 0.20 10.94 -25.11
N ALA A 515 0.78 11.74 -24.21
CA ALA A 515 1.38 13.03 -24.54
C ALA A 515 2.55 12.89 -25.54
N ARG A 516 3.42 11.88 -25.37
CA ARG A 516 4.51 11.60 -26.31
C ARG A 516 3.99 11.23 -27.72
N THR A 517 2.95 10.43 -27.78
CA THR A 517 2.33 10.05 -29.07
C THR A 517 1.71 11.25 -29.77
N ALA A 518 1.04 12.13 -29.03
CA ALA A 518 0.46 13.35 -29.59
C ALA A 518 1.53 14.29 -30.16
N ASN A 519 2.64 14.51 -29.43
CA ASN A 519 3.76 15.34 -29.90
C ASN A 519 4.41 14.76 -31.17
N ASN A 520 4.68 13.46 -31.20
CA ASN A 520 5.26 12.79 -32.37
C ASN A 520 4.35 12.88 -33.61
N ASN A 521 3.04 12.85 -33.43
CA ASN A 521 2.07 13.00 -34.52
C ASN A 521 2.01 14.46 -35.00
N ALA A 522 2.12 15.44 -34.10
CA ALA A 522 2.17 16.84 -34.45
C ALA A 522 3.44 17.15 -35.29
N ASP A 523 4.61 16.66 -34.85
CA ASP A 523 5.87 16.83 -35.58
C ASP A 523 5.81 16.22 -36.99
N ARG A 524 5.26 14.99 -37.12
CA ARG A 524 5.05 14.34 -38.44
C ARG A 524 4.09 15.10 -39.33
N SER A 525 3.09 15.77 -38.77
CA SER A 525 2.15 16.58 -39.53
C SER A 525 2.74 17.90 -40.01
N MET A 526 3.68 18.48 -39.24
CA MET A 526 4.43 19.65 -39.65
C MET A 526 5.41 19.36 -40.79
N ILE A 527 6.13 18.23 -40.71
CA ILE A 527 7.07 17.82 -41.76
C ILE A 527 6.35 17.62 -43.10
N LYS A 528 5.14 16.99 -43.10
CA LYS A 528 4.33 16.80 -44.30
C LYS A 528 3.72 18.08 -44.89
N ARG A 529 3.77 19.21 -44.22
CA ARG A 529 3.28 20.51 -44.72
C ARG A 529 4.40 21.38 -45.33
N VAL A 530 5.66 20.95 -45.23
CA VAL A 530 6.82 21.64 -45.73
C VAL A 530 7.30 21.05 -47.07
N ASP A 531 6.83 19.86 -47.43
CA ASP A 531 6.99 19.24 -48.75
C ASP A 531 5.77 19.53 -49.65
#